data_1196135e6791c9a79d0c94c9ebc71dcc
#
_entry.id   1196135e6791c9a79d0c94c9ebc71dcc
#
_cell.length_a   1.000
_cell.length_b   1.000
_cell.length_c   1.000
_cell.angle_alpha   90.00
_cell.angle_beta   90.00
_cell.angle_gamma   90.00
#
_symmetry.space_group_name_H-M   'P 1'
#
loop_
_entity.id
_entity.type
_entity.pdbx_description
1 polymer ?
#
loop_
_entity_poly.entity_id
_entity_poly.type
_entity_poly.pdbx_seq_one_letter_code
_entity_poly.pdbx_strand_id
1 'polypeptide(L)'
;GVEGTVDEHVIAVGGPALLEHLDADEPDDLSATVEQWRRAGGSVLYVFRDGAVIGALTLADEIRPESKVAVDALHDRGKQVVLITGDAQQVADGVAAQLGIDEVFAGVLPQDKDSKVAELQARGLTVAMVGDGVNDAPALARANVGIAIGAGTDVAVESAGVVLASS
;
A
#
# COMPACT_ATOMS: atom_id res chain seq x y z
N GLY A 1 0.69 18.54 6.11
CA GLY A 1 0.35 19.29 4.90
C GLY A 1 1.54 20.04 4.32
N VAL A 2 1.37 20.55 3.15
CA VAL A 2 2.32 21.47 2.48
C VAL A 2 1.60 22.79 2.21
N GLU A 3 2.36 23.89 2.24
CA GLU A 3 1.86 25.24 1.99
C GLU A 3 2.82 26.00 1.09
N GLY A 4 2.29 26.87 0.26
CA GLY A 4 3.06 27.74 -0.62
C GLY A 4 2.22 28.89 -1.16
N THR A 5 2.87 29.88 -1.78
CA THR A 5 2.19 31.03 -2.39
C THR A 5 2.17 30.88 -3.90
N VAL A 6 0.99 31.01 -4.50
CA VAL A 6 0.76 30.97 -5.94
C VAL A 6 -0.14 32.16 -6.32
N ASP A 7 0.32 33.01 -7.23
CA ASP A 7 -0.43 34.18 -7.69
C ASP A 7 -0.98 35.06 -6.54
N GLU A 8 -0.14 35.37 -5.56
CA GLU A 8 -0.46 36.17 -4.36
C GLU A 8 -1.43 35.50 -3.36
N HIS A 9 -1.85 34.26 -3.63
CA HIS A 9 -2.71 33.48 -2.72
C HIS A 9 -1.90 32.43 -1.96
N VAL A 10 -2.25 32.21 -0.71
CA VAL A 10 -1.71 31.12 0.09
C VAL A 10 -2.49 29.85 -0.28
N ILE A 11 -1.77 28.89 -0.85
CA ILE A 11 -2.31 27.57 -1.19
C ILE A 11 -1.76 26.56 -0.18
N ALA A 12 -2.64 25.78 0.43
CA ALA A 12 -2.24 24.67 1.27
C ALA A 12 -2.90 23.38 0.82
N VAL A 13 -2.21 22.26 1.01
CA VAL A 13 -2.74 20.91 0.73
C VAL A 13 -2.44 20.00 1.91
N GLY A 14 -3.46 19.31 2.41
CA GLY A 14 -3.31 18.40 3.53
C GLY A 14 -4.54 17.56 3.82
N GLY A 15 -4.36 16.55 4.68
CA GLY A 15 -5.42 15.66 5.10
C GLY A 15 -6.40 16.31 6.12
N PRO A 16 -7.31 15.50 6.71
CA PRO A 16 -8.31 15.96 7.67
C PRO A 16 -7.76 16.79 8.84
N ALA A 17 -6.57 16.44 9.33
CA ALA A 17 -5.92 17.20 10.41
C ALA A 17 -5.58 18.65 10.01
N LEU A 18 -5.37 18.96 8.72
CA LEU A 18 -5.17 20.34 8.27
C LEU A 18 -6.51 21.10 8.22
N LEU A 19 -7.61 20.42 7.88
CA LEU A 19 -8.95 20.97 7.92
C LEU A 19 -9.29 21.45 9.34
N GLU A 20 -9.05 20.58 10.33
CA GLU A 20 -9.22 20.91 11.76
C GLU A 20 -8.29 22.05 12.22
N HIS A 21 -7.04 22.03 11.78
CA HIS A 21 -6.04 23.05 12.16
C HIS A 21 -6.40 24.44 11.63
N LEU A 22 -7.00 24.51 10.44
CA LEU A 22 -7.42 25.78 9.81
C LEU A 22 -8.84 26.19 10.21
N ASP A 23 -9.52 25.42 11.08
CA ASP A 23 -10.91 25.64 11.48
C ASP A 23 -11.83 25.82 10.24
N ALA A 24 -11.60 25.01 9.22
CA ALA A 24 -12.29 25.06 7.95
C ALA A 24 -13.29 23.91 7.82
N ASP A 25 -14.45 24.19 7.26
CA ASP A 25 -15.47 23.18 7.01
C ASP A 25 -15.29 22.51 5.63
N GLU A 26 -15.61 21.23 5.56
CA GLU A 26 -15.73 20.51 4.30
C GLU A 26 -16.98 21.03 3.55
N PRO A 27 -16.85 21.54 2.31
CA PRO A 27 -18.00 22.01 1.55
C PRO A 27 -19.00 20.89 1.25
N ASP A 28 -20.30 21.17 1.36
CA ASP A 28 -21.38 20.20 1.18
C ASP A 28 -21.35 19.52 -0.20
N ASP A 29 -20.93 20.24 -1.24
CA ASP A 29 -20.82 19.73 -2.61
C ASP A 29 -19.65 18.75 -2.80
N LEU A 30 -18.66 18.74 -1.91
CA LEU A 30 -17.55 17.79 -1.91
C LEU A 30 -17.85 16.56 -1.06
N SER A 31 -18.68 16.67 -0.03
CA SER A 31 -18.87 15.64 1.01
C SER A 31 -19.25 14.27 0.43
N ALA A 32 -20.16 14.21 -0.52
CA ALA A 32 -20.57 12.95 -1.14
C ALA A 32 -19.41 12.25 -1.90
N THR A 33 -18.60 13.03 -2.62
CA THR A 33 -17.46 12.53 -3.37
C THR A 33 -16.33 12.08 -2.44
N VAL A 34 -16.04 12.89 -1.43
CA VAL A 34 -15.03 12.60 -0.41
C VAL A 34 -15.37 11.30 0.33
N GLU A 35 -16.64 11.14 0.73
CA GLU A 35 -17.09 9.94 1.40
C GLU A 35 -17.00 8.68 0.50
N GLN A 36 -17.28 8.82 -0.79
CA GLN A 36 -17.10 7.75 -1.75
C GLN A 36 -15.62 7.34 -1.86
N TRP A 37 -14.70 8.32 -1.93
CA TRP A 37 -13.26 8.04 -1.99
C TRP A 37 -12.73 7.36 -0.73
N ARG A 38 -13.21 7.82 0.46
CA ARG A 38 -12.87 7.16 1.74
C ARG A 38 -13.34 5.71 1.80
N ARG A 39 -14.56 5.44 1.33
CA ARG A 39 -15.10 4.06 1.26
C ARG A 39 -14.33 3.18 0.28
N ALA A 40 -13.78 3.76 -0.77
CA ALA A 40 -12.91 3.07 -1.71
C ALA A 40 -11.47 2.85 -1.20
N GLY A 41 -11.16 3.30 0.04
CA GLY A 41 -9.82 3.17 0.63
C GLY A 41 -8.85 4.28 0.21
N GLY A 42 -9.32 5.32 -0.48
CA GLY A 42 -8.49 6.44 -0.89
C GLY A 42 -8.14 7.37 0.27
N SER A 43 -6.92 7.88 0.29
CA SER A 43 -6.47 8.96 1.18
C SER A 43 -6.93 10.29 0.61
N VAL A 44 -7.75 11.04 1.35
CA VAL A 44 -8.28 12.33 0.92
C VAL A 44 -7.37 13.46 1.39
N LEU A 45 -7.02 14.35 0.47
CA LEU A 45 -6.33 15.61 0.71
C LEU A 45 -7.24 16.76 0.28
N TYR A 46 -7.33 17.78 1.13
CA TYR A 46 -8.05 19.03 0.82
C TYR A 46 -7.09 20.06 0.27
N VAL A 47 -7.58 20.86 -0.65
CA VAL A 47 -6.86 22.00 -1.22
C VAL A 47 -7.50 23.26 -0.68
N PHE A 48 -6.67 24.09 -0.07
CA PHE A 48 -7.10 25.37 0.53
C PHE A 48 -6.51 26.53 -0.26
N ARG A 49 -7.28 27.60 -0.35
CA ARG A 49 -6.85 28.90 -0.83
C ARG A 49 -7.24 29.94 0.21
N ASP A 50 -6.24 30.65 0.73
CA ASP A 50 -6.43 31.69 1.76
C ASP A 50 -7.25 31.18 2.96
N GLY A 51 -7.04 29.93 3.35
CA GLY A 51 -7.74 29.27 4.47
C GLY A 51 -9.08 28.63 4.13
N ALA A 52 -9.65 28.87 2.94
CA ALA A 52 -10.92 28.25 2.52
C ALA A 52 -10.67 26.99 1.66
N VAL A 53 -11.45 25.94 1.86
CA VAL A 53 -11.40 24.73 1.02
C VAL A 53 -11.95 25.06 -0.37
N ILE A 54 -11.15 24.83 -1.40
CA ILE A 54 -11.51 25.04 -2.81
C ILE A 54 -11.64 23.72 -3.59
N GLY A 55 -11.28 22.59 -2.97
CA GLY A 55 -11.39 21.28 -3.61
C GLY A 55 -10.76 20.19 -2.76
N ALA A 56 -10.87 18.97 -3.26
CA ALA A 56 -10.24 17.81 -2.67
C ALA A 56 -9.56 16.95 -3.75
N LEU A 57 -8.58 16.18 -3.33
CA LEU A 57 -7.87 15.19 -4.14
C LEU A 57 -7.95 13.86 -3.41
N THR A 58 -8.00 12.77 -4.15
CA THR A 58 -7.79 11.44 -3.57
C THR A 58 -6.48 10.84 -4.07
N LEU A 59 -5.75 10.25 -3.16
CA LEU A 59 -4.62 9.39 -3.45
C LEU A 59 -5.08 7.95 -3.17
N ALA A 60 -5.03 7.12 -4.18
CA ALA A 60 -5.28 5.69 -4.05
C ALA A 60 -4.18 4.95 -4.81
N ASP A 61 -3.68 3.89 -4.21
CA ASP A 61 -2.79 3.00 -4.92
C ASP A 61 -3.59 2.24 -5.98
N GLU A 62 -3.16 2.35 -7.22
CA GLU A 62 -3.78 1.62 -8.31
C GLU A 62 -3.14 0.24 -8.44
N ILE A 63 -4.00 -0.78 -8.40
CA ILE A 63 -3.55 -2.15 -8.67
C ILE A 63 -3.16 -2.24 -10.14
N ARG A 64 -1.90 -2.61 -10.40
CA ARG A 64 -1.40 -2.77 -11.76
C ARG A 64 -2.17 -3.89 -12.46
N PRO A 65 -2.59 -3.70 -13.72
CA PRO A 65 -3.30 -4.74 -14.48
C PRO A 65 -2.56 -6.08 -14.54
N GLU A 66 -1.22 -6.03 -14.58
CA GLU A 66 -0.35 -7.21 -14.62
C GLU A 66 -0.43 -8.05 -13.33
N SER A 67 -0.79 -7.43 -12.20
CA SER A 67 -0.86 -8.13 -10.91
C SER A 67 -1.93 -9.22 -10.92
N LYS A 68 -3.10 -8.95 -11.49
CA LYS A 68 -4.16 -9.96 -11.62
C LYS A 68 -3.71 -11.13 -12.50
N VAL A 69 -3.08 -10.83 -13.63
CA VAL A 69 -2.55 -11.86 -14.55
C VAL A 69 -1.50 -12.71 -13.86
N ALA A 70 -0.63 -12.11 -13.06
CA ALA A 70 0.39 -12.83 -12.31
C ALA A 70 -0.22 -13.77 -11.25
N VAL A 71 -1.20 -13.29 -10.50
CA VAL A 71 -1.92 -14.11 -9.49
C VAL A 71 -2.62 -15.30 -10.16
N ASP A 72 -3.36 -15.06 -11.25
CA ASP A 72 -4.03 -16.13 -12.00
C ASP A 72 -3.02 -17.18 -12.51
N ALA A 73 -1.89 -16.74 -13.03
CA ALA A 73 -0.83 -17.64 -13.49
C ALA A 73 -0.18 -18.47 -12.37
N LEU A 74 -0.18 -17.97 -11.12
CA LEU A 74 0.24 -18.72 -9.95
C LEU A 74 -0.81 -19.76 -9.55
N HIS A 75 -2.07 -19.39 -9.56
CA HIS A 75 -3.20 -20.31 -9.31
C HIS A 75 -3.25 -21.46 -10.32
N ASP A 76 -3.03 -21.18 -11.61
CA ASP A 76 -2.95 -22.21 -12.67
C ASP A 76 -1.83 -23.22 -12.40
N ARG A 77 -0.79 -22.83 -11.64
CA ARG A 77 0.29 -23.71 -11.18
C ARG A 77 0.02 -24.36 -9.82
N GLY A 78 -1.20 -24.25 -9.30
CA GLY A 78 -1.60 -24.78 -8.00
C GLY A 78 -0.90 -24.10 -6.81
N LYS A 79 -0.51 -22.81 -6.95
CA LYS A 79 0.07 -22.03 -5.86
C LYS A 79 -1.00 -21.20 -5.19
N GLN A 80 -0.90 -21.08 -3.86
CA GLN A 80 -1.66 -20.12 -3.09
C GLN A 80 -0.91 -18.79 -3.05
N VAL A 81 -1.65 -17.69 -3.08
CA VAL A 81 -1.10 -16.34 -3.01
C VAL A 81 -1.57 -15.68 -1.71
N VAL A 82 -0.61 -15.18 -0.93
CA VAL A 82 -0.84 -14.56 0.37
C VAL A 82 -0.37 -13.11 0.33
N LEU A 83 -1.18 -12.20 0.82
CA LEU A 83 -0.83 -10.79 0.98
C LEU A 83 -0.40 -10.51 2.43
N ILE A 84 0.80 -9.95 2.61
CA ILE A 84 1.29 -9.46 3.91
C ILE A 84 1.53 -7.95 3.78
N THR A 85 0.72 -7.14 4.44
CA THR A 85 0.75 -5.68 4.29
C THR A 85 0.61 -4.96 5.63
N GLY A 86 1.17 -3.74 5.71
CA GLY A 86 0.96 -2.81 6.82
C GLY A 86 -0.37 -2.05 6.74
N ASP A 87 -1.08 -2.15 5.63
CA ASP A 87 -2.35 -1.45 5.42
C ASP A 87 -3.45 -1.96 6.35
N ALA A 88 -4.48 -1.12 6.54
CA ALA A 88 -5.66 -1.51 7.30
C ALA A 88 -6.39 -2.69 6.63
N GLN A 89 -7.02 -3.54 7.45
CA GLN A 89 -7.72 -4.75 7.01
C GLN A 89 -8.67 -4.49 5.84
N GLN A 90 -9.47 -3.42 5.91
CA GLN A 90 -10.46 -3.09 4.88
C GLN A 90 -9.82 -2.81 3.50
N VAL A 91 -8.65 -2.14 3.50
CA VAL A 91 -7.90 -1.85 2.26
C VAL A 91 -7.32 -3.14 1.69
N ALA A 92 -6.69 -3.94 2.54
CA ALA A 92 -6.09 -5.22 2.16
C ALA A 92 -7.14 -6.22 1.61
N ASP A 93 -8.31 -6.29 2.24
CA ASP A 93 -9.43 -7.12 1.77
C ASP A 93 -9.94 -6.66 0.39
N GLY A 94 -9.98 -5.34 0.15
CA GLY A 94 -10.35 -4.78 -1.15
C GLY A 94 -9.37 -5.18 -2.26
N VAL A 95 -8.06 -5.11 -1.99
CA VAL A 95 -7.01 -5.56 -2.89
C VAL A 95 -7.10 -7.07 -3.13
N ALA A 96 -7.27 -7.84 -2.06
CA ALA A 96 -7.37 -9.28 -2.12
C ALA A 96 -8.55 -9.75 -2.98
N ALA A 97 -9.72 -9.12 -2.81
CA ALA A 97 -10.90 -9.43 -3.60
C ALA A 97 -10.71 -9.15 -5.09
N GLN A 98 -10.04 -8.05 -5.44
CA GLN A 98 -9.77 -7.69 -6.84
C GLN A 98 -8.76 -8.62 -7.51
N LEU A 99 -7.72 -9.02 -6.78
CA LEU A 99 -6.65 -9.87 -7.29
C LEU A 99 -6.95 -11.37 -7.18
N GLY A 100 -7.88 -11.77 -6.33
CA GLY A 100 -8.13 -13.18 -6.03
C GLY A 100 -7.10 -13.77 -5.06
N ILE A 101 -6.60 -12.98 -4.10
CA ILE A 101 -5.65 -13.42 -3.07
C ILE A 101 -6.35 -14.41 -2.12
N ASP A 102 -5.67 -15.50 -1.77
CA ASP A 102 -6.25 -16.59 -0.96
C ASP A 102 -6.25 -16.28 0.54
N GLU A 103 -5.24 -15.56 1.04
CA GLU A 103 -5.09 -15.26 2.47
C GLU A 103 -4.47 -13.86 2.65
N VAL A 104 -4.92 -13.13 3.68
CA VAL A 104 -4.50 -11.75 3.97
C VAL A 104 -4.01 -11.63 5.40
N PHE A 105 -2.82 -11.09 5.59
CA PHE A 105 -2.29 -10.58 6.85
C PHE A 105 -2.18 -9.06 6.73
N ALA A 106 -3.14 -8.33 7.28
CA ALA A 106 -3.18 -6.87 7.30
C ALA A 106 -2.66 -6.29 8.61
N GLY A 107 -2.30 -5.01 8.62
CA GLY A 107 -1.80 -4.31 9.79
C GLY A 107 -0.48 -4.86 10.34
N VAL A 108 0.28 -5.56 9.51
CA VAL A 108 1.56 -6.19 9.91
C VAL A 108 2.67 -5.16 9.88
N LEU A 109 3.30 -4.93 11.03
CA LEU A 109 4.46 -4.03 11.09
C LEU A 109 5.65 -4.62 10.32
N PRO A 110 6.55 -3.76 9.77
CA PRO A 110 7.71 -4.25 9.01
C PRO A 110 8.53 -5.31 9.73
N GLN A 111 8.77 -5.14 11.05
CA GLN A 111 9.53 -6.08 11.88
C GLN A 111 8.79 -7.40 12.15
N ASP A 112 7.49 -7.49 11.89
CA ASP A 112 6.67 -8.68 12.17
C ASP A 112 6.35 -9.50 10.91
N LYS A 113 6.76 -9.03 9.73
CA LYS A 113 6.50 -9.73 8.46
C LYS A 113 7.18 -11.10 8.41
N ASP A 114 8.38 -11.22 8.95
CA ASP A 114 9.09 -12.49 9.05
C ASP A 114 8.34 -13.53 9.88
N SER A 115 7.66 -13.09 10.95
CA SER A 115 6.82 -13.94 11.80
C SER A 115 5.65 -14.53 11.01
N LYS A 116 5.09 -13.78 10.04
CA LYS A 116 4.02 -14.31 9.16
C LYS A 116 4.54 -15.35 8.19
N VAL A 117 5.74 -15.16 7.66
CA VAL A 117 6.42 -16.21 6.88
C VAL A 117 6.65 -17.46 7.72
N ALA A 118 7.12 -17.30 8.96
CA ALA A 118 7.30 -18.43 9.89
C ALA A 118 5.98 -19.16 10.20
N GLU A 119 4.88 -18.42 10.37
CA GLU A 119 3.55 -18.99 10.59
C GLU A 119 3.12 -19.88 9.42
N LEU A 120 3.30 -19.41 8.18
CA LEU A 120 3.01 -20.19 6.97
C LEU A 120 3.90 -21.46 6.88
N GLN A 121 5.21 -21.34 7.18
CA GLN A 121 6.13 -22.47 7.21
C GLN A 121 5.77 -23.49 8.30
N ALA A 122 5.31 -23.03 9.48
CA ALA A 122 4.87 -23.92 10.57
C ALA A 122 3.63 -24.75 10.19
N ARG A 123 2.82 -24.27 9.22
CA ARG A 123 1.71 -24.99 8.62
C ARG A 123 2.17 -26.02 7.56
N GLY A 124 3.46 -26.20 7.39
CA GLY A 124 4.06 -27.15 6.42
C GLY A 124 4.15 -26.61 4.99
N LEU A 125 3.95 -25.30 4.79
CA LEU A 125 4.00 -24.69 3.48
C LEU A 125 5.44 -24.32 3.09
N THR A 126 5.76 -24.44 1.80
CA THR A 126 6.98 -23.90 1.21
C THR A 126 6.68 -22.50 0.70
N VAL A 127 7.33 -21.49 1.26
CA VAL A 127 7.04 -20.08 1.06
C VAL A 127 8.06 -19.42 0.15
N ALA A 128 7.59 -18.78 -0.94
CA ALA A 128 8.34 -17.78 -1.67
C ALA A 128 7.84 -16.38 -1.22
N MET A 129 8.74 -15.55 -0.70
CA MET A 129 8.44 -14.17 -0.31
C MET A 129 8.91 -13.23 -1.42
N VAL A 130 8.01 -12.32 -1.80
CA VAL A 130 8.29 -11.26 -2.79
C VAL A 130 8.16 -9.91 -2.10
N GLY A 131 9.16 -9.04 -2.22
CA GLY A 131 9.16 -7.73 -1.58
C GLY A 131 10.10 -6.75 -2.25
N ASP A 132 10.05 -5.48 -1.84
CA ASP A 132 10.94 -4.40 -2.34
C ASP A 132 12.34 -4.41 -1.68
N GLY A 133 12.53 -5.20 -0.68
CA GLY A 133 13.81 -5.51 -0.06
C GLY A 133 14.22 -4.59 1.09
N VAL A 134 13.74 -3.38 1.21
CA VAL A 134 14.18 -2.45 2.27
C VAL A 134 13.57 -2.83 3.62
N ASN A 135 12.25 -2.94 3.67
CA ASN A 135 11.51 -3.28 4.89
C ASN A 135 11.21 -4.78 5.01
N ASP A 136 11.39 -5.52 3.93
CA ASP A 136 11.04 -6.94 3.83
C ASP A 136 12.25 -7.88 3.98
N ALA A 137 13.47 -7.34 4.16
CA ALA A 137 14.70 -8.12 4.24
C ALA A 137 14.65 -9.31 5.22
N PRO A 138 14.14 -9.16 6.47
CA PRO A 138 14.01 -10.30 7.39
C PRO A 138 13.04 -11.37 6.89
N ALA A 139 11.93 -10.97 6.26
CA ALA A 139 10.93 -11.89 5.70
C ALA A 139 11.47 -12.62 4.44
N LEU A 140 12.20 -11.90 3.58
CA LEU A 140 12.86 -12.45 2.40
C LEU A 140 13.92 -13.50 2.80
N ALA A 141 14.75 -13.20 3.81
CA ALA A 141 15.76 -14.11 4.33
C ALA A 141 15.17 -15.35 5.00
N ARG A 142 14.00 -15.22 5.65
CA ARG A 142 13.32 -16.33 6.32
C ARG A 142 12.65 -17.29 5.34
N ALA A 143 12.12 -16.78 4.23
CA ALA A 143 11.40 -17.59 3.25
C ALA A 143 12.26 -18.69 2.65
N ASN A 144 11.65 -19.76 2.13
CA ASN A 144 12.38 -20.81 1.40
C ASN A 144 12.99 -20.24 0.12
N VAL A 145 12.32 -19.24 -0.48
CA VAL A 145 12.86 -18.44 -1.59
C VAL A 145 12.48 -16.98 -1.36
N GLY A 146 13.46 -16.10 -1.21
CA GLY A 146 13.27 -14.65 -1.20
C GLY A 146 13.45 -14.10 -2.61
N ILE A 147 12.53 -13.25 -3.05
CA ILE A 147 12.56 -12.57 -4.35
C ILE A 147 12.44 -11.07 -4.10
N ALA A 148 13.51 -10.33 -4.34
CA ALA A 148 13.50 -8.87 -4.26
C ALA A 148 13.14 -8.26 -5.62
N ILE A 149 12.23 -7.26 -5.63
CA ILE A 149 11.83 -6.52 -6.83
C ILE A 149 12.22 -5.06 -6.67
N GLY A 150 12.76 -4.47 -7.75
CA GLY A 150 13.13 -3.06 -7.79
C GLY A 150 14.63 -2.83 -7.84
N ALA A 151 15.05 -1.55 -7.82
CA ALA A 151 16.45 -1.15 -7.73
C ALA A 151 16.95 -1.46 -6.32
N GLY A 152 17.30 -2.74 -6.10
CA GLY A 152 17.64 -3.27 -4.80
C GLY A 152 18.74 -2.46 -4.12
N THR A 153 18.49 -2.03 -2.90
CA THR A 153 19.56 -1.67 -1.97
C THR A 153 20.42 -2.92 -1.76
N ASP A 154 21.73 -2.73 -1.49
CA ASP A 154 22.67 -3.84 -1.22
C ASP A 154 22.12 -4.84 -0.18
N VAL A 155 21.29 -4.37 0.76
CA VAL A 155 20.62 -5.19 1.80
C VAL A 155 19.59 -6.16 1.22
N ALA A 156 18.87 -5.78 0.17
CA ALA A 156 17.90 -6.66 -0.49
C ALA A 156 18.59 -7.77 -1.28
N VAL A 157 19.70 -7.43 -1.92
CA VAL A 157 20.52 -8.38 -2.69
C VAL A 157 21.14 -9.44 -1.77
N GLU A 158 21.58 -9.04 -0.57
CA GLU A 158 22.14 -10.00 0.42
C GLU A 158 21.06 -10.89 1.06
N SER A 159 19.81 -10.43 1.15
CA SER A 159 18.73 -11.14 1.84
C SER A 159 17.87 -12.00 0.94
N ALA A 160 17.91 -11.79 -0.37
CA ALA A 160 17.09 -12.51 -1.35
C ALA A 160 17.91 -13.55 -2.11
N GLY A 161 17.34 -14.73 -2.34
CA GLY A 161 17.92 -15.75 -3.22
C GLY A 161 17.80 -15.40 -4.71
N VAL A 162 16.87 -14.50 -5.06
CA VAL A 162 16.63 -14.01 -6.44
C VAL A 162 16.39 -12.51 -6.39
N VAL A 163 17.01 -11.76 -7.28
CA VAL A 163 16.81 -10.31 -7.43
C VAL A 163 16.32 -10.03 -8.85
N LEU A 164 15.15 -9.39 -8.94
CA LEU A 164 14.59 -8.93 -10.21
C LEU A 164 14.81 -7.42 -10.31
N ALA A 165 15.85 -7.01 -11.05
CA ALA A 165 16.07 -5.61 -11.37
C ALA A 165 15.17 -5.21 -12.53
N SER A 166 14.33 -4.17 -12.32
CA SER A 166 13.61 -3.54 -13.43
C SER A 166 14.55 -2.55 -14.13
N SER A 167 14.64 -2.66 -15.43
CA SER A 167 15.31 -1.66 -16.29
C SER A 167 14.38 -0.48 -16.55
#